data_7a1790f44cd2be13f2622cc499e11951
#
_entry.id   7a1790f44cd2be13f2622cc499e11951
#
_cell.length_a   1.000
_cell.length_b   1.000
_cell.length_c   1.000
_cell.angle_alpha   90.00
_cell.angle_beta   90.00
_cell.angle_gamma   90.00
#
_symmetry.space_group_name_H-M   'P 1'
#
loop_
_entity.id
_entity.type
_entity.pdbx_description
1 polymer ?
#
loop_
_entity_poly.entity_id
_entity_poly.type
_entity_poly.pdbx_seq_one_letter_code
_entity_poly.pdbx_strand_id
1 'polypeptide(L)'
;ERIRAAARRMGYLPNAAARALKTNRTYNLGVLFVDEKQSGLTHEYFSAVLDSFKVEAEKRGYDITFITHNMGHSKMTYLEHCRYRNVDGVCIVCSHFDDGEVLQLVSSSLPLVTIDHVFNNRACIQSENRQGVEALTRHVLSMGHKKIAFVYGAEDTVSDIRLTSFLRTMSEAGLNVPDEYLIESPYHDPAA
;
A
#
# COMPACT_ATOMS: atom_id res chain seq x y z
N GLU A 1 19.49 1.13 -38.63
CA GLU A 1 18.52 2.23 -38.85
C GLU A 1 17.46 1.82 -39.90
N ARG A 2 17.86 1.30 -41.07
CA ARG A 2 16.97 0.87 -42.18
C ARG A 2 15.96 -0.21 -41.75
N ILE A 3 16.37 -1.20 -40.95
CA ILE A 3 15.49 -2.26 -40.44
C ILE A 3 14.44 -1.71 -39.49
N ARG A 4 14.82 -0.81 -38.57
CA ARG A 4 13.88 -0.18 -37.65
C ARG A 4 12.86 0.70 -38.38
N ALA A 5 13.29 1.42 -39.41
CA ALA A 5 12.39 2.22 -40.25
C ALA A 5 11.40 1.35 -41.03
N ALA A 6 11.83 0.22 -41.55
CA ALA A 6 10.97 -0.73 -42.23
C ALA A 6 9.95 -1.37 -41.25
N ALA A 7 10.39 -1.78 -40.08
CA ALA A 7 9.52 -2.33 -39.03
C ALA A 7 8.41 -1.34 -38.63
N ARG A 8 8.74 -0.06 -38.36
CA ARG A 8 7.76 0.99 -38.06
C ARG A 8 6.74 1.17 -39.21
N ARG A 9 7.21 1.19 -40.46
CA ARG A 9 6.34 1.37 -41.63
C ARG A 9 5.40 0.18 -41.82
N MET A 10 5.81 -1.02 -41.41
CA MET A 10 4.99 -2.23 -41.45
C MET A 10 4.10 -2.41 -40.21
N GLY A 11 4.09 -1.47 -39.26
CA GLY A 11 3.35 -1.60 -38.03
C GLY A 11 3.86 -2.69 -37.07
N TYR A 12 5.11 -3.16 -37.27
CA TYR A 12 5.67 -4.22 -36.45
C TYR A 12 5.96 -3.71 -35.03
N LEU A 13 5.29 -4.30 -34.07
CA LEU A 13 5.58 -4.11 -32.65
C LEU A 13 6.34 -5.34 -32.12
N PRO A 14 7.50 -5.14 -31.48
CA PRO A 14 8.22 -6.25 -30.86
C PRO A 14 7.35 -6.96 -29.82
N ASN A 15 7.33 -8.28 -29.84
CA ASN A 15 6.63 -9.07 -28.85
C ASN A 15 7.29 -8.87 -27.46
N ALA A 16 6.49 -8.43 -26.47
CA ALA A 16 6.97 -8.17 -25.10
C ALA A 16 7.56 -9.43 -24.44
N ALA A 17 6.94 -10.61 -24.64
CA ALA A 17 7.44 -11.87 -24.11
C ALA A 17 8.81 -12.26 -24.72
N ALA A 18 8.99 -12.07 -26.03
CA ALA A 18 10.29 -12.32 -26.67
C ALA A 18 11.37 -11.35 -26.19
N ARG A 19 11.01 -10.10 -25.89
CA ARG A 19 11.93 -9.12 -25.30
C ARG A 19 12.28 -9.52 -23.88
N ALA A 20 11.31 -9.96 -23.08
CA ALA A 20 11.53 -10.39 -21.71
C ALA A 20 12.51 -11.56 -21.60
N LEU A 21 12.43 -12.55 -22.48
CA LEU A 21 13.38 -13.67 -22.58
C LEU A 21 14.83 -13.19 -22.82
N LYS A 22 15.02 -12.12 -23.60
CA LYS A 22 16.35 -11.58 -23.89
C LYS A 22 16.90 -10.70 -22.77
N THR A 23 16.06 -9.93 -22.09
CA THR A 23 16.47 -8.91 -21.12
C THR A 23 16.34 -9.36 -19.68
N ASN A 24 15.67 -10.48 -19.45
CA ASN A 24 15.23 -10.97 -18.13
C ASN A 24 14.41 -9.91 -17.37
N ARG A 25 13.67 -9.06 -18.12
CA ARG A 25 12.76 -8.04 -17.59
C ARG A 25 11.48 -8.01 -18.38
N THR A 26 10.36 -7.99 -17.68
CA THR A 26 9.03 -7.93 -18.30
C THR A 26 8.49 -6.51 -18.41
N TYR A 27 9.03 -5.61 -17.61
CA TYR A 27 8.48 -4.26 -17.41
C TYR A 27 7.04 -4.31 -16.90
N ASN A 28 6.76 -5.25 -15.99
CA ASN A 28 5.47 -5.42 -15.35
C ASN A 28 5.65 -5.41 -13.84
N LEU A 29 4.88 -4.59 -13.13
CA LEU A 29 4.87 -4.53 -11.68
C LEU A 29 3.56 -5.12 -11.15
N GLY A 30 3.67 -5.92 -10.09
CA GLY A 30 2.51 -6.41 -9.34
C GLY A 30 2.04 -5.40 -8.32
N VAL A 31 0.73 -5.29 -8.15
CA VAL A 31 0.11 -4.55 -7.06
C VAL A 31 -0.79 -5.51 -6.30
N LEU A 32 -0.50 -5.75 -5.03
CA LEU A 32 -1.40 -6.46 -4.13
C LEU A 32 -2.22 -5.43 -3.36
N PHE A 33 -3.52 -5.48 -3.56
CA PHE A 33 -4.49 -4.64 -2.90
C PHE A 33 -5.70 -5.49 -2.49
N VAL A 34 -5.80 -5.77 -1.20
CA VAL A 34 -6.90 -6.52 -0.59
C VAL A 34 -7.58 -5.61 0.41
N ASP A 35 -8.76 -5.14 0.07
CA ASP A 35 -9.59 -4.30 0.93
C ASP A 35 -10.82 -5.11 1.37
N GLU A 36 -10.85 -5.53 2.64
CA GLU A 36 -11.96 -6.29 3.21
C GLU A 36 -13.27 -5.53 3.25
N LYS A 37 -13.19 -4.23 3.41
CA LYS A 37 -14.38 -3.37 3.50
C LYS A 37 -15.01 -3.09 2.15
N GLN A 38 -14.45 -3.66 1.08
CA GLN A 38 -14.94 -3.52 -0.29
C GLN A 38 -15.13 -2.06 -0.75
N SER A 39 -14.43 -1.11 -0.12
CA SER A 39 -14.36 0.28 -0.61
C SER A 39 -13.69 0.32 -1.99
N GLY A 40 -12.91 -0.71 -2.28
CA GLY A 40 -12.24 -0.88 -3.56
C GLY A 40 -11.31 0.27 -3.88
N LEU A 41 -11.19 0.58 -5.15
CA LEU A 41 -10.35 1.68 -5.64
C LEU A 41 -10.97 3.08 -5.40
N THR A 42 -12.10 3.16 -4.73
CA THR A 42 -12.76 4.45 -4.42
C THR A 42 -12.31 5.04 -3.08
N HIS A 43 -11.56 4.28 -2.29
CA HIS A 43 -10.99 4.77 -1.05
C HIS A 43 -9.99 5.91 -1.34
N GLU A 44 -10.24 7.11 -0.84
CA GLU A 44 -9.53 8.33 -1.21
C GLU A 44 -8.00 8.22 -1.06
N TYR A 45 -7.52 7.71 0.07
CA TYR A 45 -6.09 7.50 0.32
C TYR A 45 -5.48 6.50 -0.67
N PHE A 46 -6.07 5.30 -0.78
CA PHE A 46 -5.51 4.26 -1.64
C PHE A 46 -5.63 4.60 -3.11
N SER A 47 -6.70 5.29 -3.53
CA SER A 47 -6.82 5.77 -4.91
C SER A 47 -5.70 6.75 -5.26
N ALA A 48 -5.36 7.67 -4.37
CA ALA A 48 -4.26 8.62 -4.57
C ALA A 48 -2.89 7.92 -4.63
N VAL A 49 -2.66 6.93 -3.77
CA VAL A 49 -1.43 6.11 -3.79
C VAL A 49 -1.30 5.35 -5.11
N LEU A 50 -2.38 4.67 -5.52
CA LEU A 50 -2.41 3.87 -6.75
C LEU A 50 -2.29 4.72 -8.02
N ASP A 51 -2.90 5.90 -8.04
CA ASP A 51 -2.76 6.84 -9.16
C ASP A 51 -1.32 7.33 -9.29
N SER A 52 -0.70 7.72 -8.18
CA SER A 52 0.70 8.15 -8.15
C SER A 52 1.65 7.01 -8.59
N PHE A 53 1.39 5.79 -8.12
CA PHE A 53 2.15 4.60 -8.51
C PHE A 53 2.01 4.33 -10.02
N LYS A 54 0.78 4.41 -10.56
CA LYS A 54 0.50 4.25 -11.98
C LYS A 54 1.25 5.28 -12.82
N VAL A 55 1.14 6.55 -12.47
CA VAL A 55 1.81 7.64 -13.22
C VAL A 55 3.32 7.43 -13.26
N GLU A 56 3.93 7.03 -12.14
CA GLU A 56 5.37 6.81 -12.08
C GLU A 56 5.82 5.54 -12.80
N ALA A 57 5.02 4.47 -12.74
CA ALA A 57 5.28 3.23 -13.50
C ALA A 57 5.24 3.50 -15.01
N GLU A 58 4.21 4.20 -15.50
CA GLU A 58 4.08 4.57 -16.92
C GLU A 58 5.28 5.41 -17.42
N LYS A 59 5.72 6.41 -16.66
CA LYS A 59 6.90 7.22 -16.99
C LYS A 59 8.16 6.37 -17.17
N ARG A 60 8.26 5.26 -16.44
CA ARG A 60 9.39 4.32 -16.48
C ARG A 60 9.18 3.18 -17.46
N GLY A 61 8.05 3.15 -18.17
CA GLY A 61 7.71 2.13 -19.16
C GLY A 61 7.30 0.80 -18.58
N TYR A 62 6.73 0.81 -17.35
CA TYR A 62 6.17 -0.38 -16.69
C TYR A 62 4.65 -0.44 -16.85
N ASP A 63 4.16 -1.64 -17.10
CA ASP A 63 2.76 -2.02 -16.94
C ASP A 63 2.47 -2.40 -15.48
N ILE A 64 1.19 -2.40 -15.08
CA ILE A 64 0.76 -2.80 -13.75
C ILE A 64 -0.22 -3.95 -13.85
N THR A 65 -0.01 -4.97 -13.02
CA THR A 65 -0.91 -6.11 -12.85
C THR A 65 -1.39 -6.21 -11.41
N PHE A 66 -2.70 -6.17 -11.18
CA PHE A 66 -3.25 -6.48 -9.87
C PHE A 66 -3.08 -7.98 -9.57
N ILE A 67 -2.50 -8.27 -8.42
CA ILE A 67 -2.26 -9.62 -7.95
C ILE A 67 -3.47 -10.10 -7.17
N THR A 68 -4.00 -11.25 -7.54
CA THR A 68 -5.23 -11.84 -6.97
C THR A 68 -5.07 -13.35 -6.83
N HIS A 69 -5.98 -13.99 -6.08
CA HIS A 69 -6.07 -15.45 -5.97
C HIS A 69 -6.73 -16.13 -7.18
N ASN A 70 -7.58 -15.40 -7.90
CA ASN A 70 -8.42 -16.01 -8.92
C ASN A 70 -7.88 -15.70 -10.32
N MET A 71 -7.39 -16.71 -11.00
CA MET A 71 -6.95 -16.67 -12.38
C MET A 71 -7.84 -17.55 -13.25
N GLY A 72 -8.94 -16.97 -13.75
CA GLY A 72 -9.92 -17.72 -14.53
C GLY A 72 -10.55 -18.86 -13.70
N HIS A 73 -10.18 -20.09 -14.02
CA HIS A 73 -10.69 -21.29 -13.32
C HIS A 73 -9.73 -21.89 -12.27
N SER A 74 -8.57 -21.26 -12.06
CA SER A 74 -7.53 -21.75 -11.15
C SER A 74 -7.36 -20.80 -9.96
N LYS A 75 -7.24 -21.38 -8.75
CA LYS A 75 -6.77 -20.64 -7.58
C LYS A 75 -5.25 -20.69 -7.55
N MET A 76 -4.62 -19.56 -7.27
CA MET A 76 -3.19 -19.40 -7.09
C MET A 76 -2.91 -18.62 -5.84
N THR A 77 -1.79 -18.90 -5.17
CA THR A 77 -1.27 -17.99 -4.14
C THR A 77 -0.82 -16.68 -4.78
N TYR A 78 -0.66 -15.63 -3.98
CA TYR A 78 -0.13 -14.35 -4.48
C TYR A 78 1.24 -14.51 -5.13
N LEU A 79 2.11 -15.32 -4.55
CA LEU A 79 3.44 -15.60 -5.11
C LEU A 79 3.37 -16.35 -6.44
N GLU A 80 2.48 -17.34 -6.55
CA GLU A 80 2.26 -18.08 -7.81
C GLU A 80 1.73 -17.16 -8.90
N HIS A 81 0.79 -16.26 -8.57
CA HIS A 81 0.29 -15.28 -9.53
C HIS A 81 1.39 -14.32 -10.01
N CYS A 82 2.22 -13.82 -9.08
CA CYS A 82 3.38 -13.00 -9.43
C CYS A 82 4.32 -13.72 -10.41
N ARG A 83 4.62 -15.00 -10.15
CA ARG A 83 5.46 -15.84 -11.01
C ARG A 83 4.81 -16.10 -12.36
N TYR A 84 3.52 -16.43 -12.36
CA TYR A 84 2.76 -16.66 -13.58
C TYR A 84 2.75 -15.43 -14.50
N ARG A 85 2.57 -14.24 -13.92
CA ARG A 85 2.63 -12.97 -14.65
C ARG A 85 4.05 -12.48 -14.89
N ASN A 86 5.03 -13.17 -14.29
CA ASN A 86 6.45 -12.83 -14.37
C ASN A 86 6.70 -11.34 -14.06
N VAL A 87 6.15 -10.86 -12.95
CA VAL A 87 6.35 -9.45 -12.56
C VAL A 87 7.78 -9.20 -12.09
N ASP A 88 8.32 -8.02 -12.39
CA ASP A 88 9.68 -7.62 -12.00
C ASP A 88 9.80 -7.22 -10.53
N GLY A 89 8.67 -6.92 -9.89
CA GLY A 89 8.55 -6.57 -8.49
C GLY A 89 7.10 -6.37 -8.07
N VAL A 90 6.85 -6.26 -6.77
CA VAL A 90 5.50 -6.12 -6.18
C VAL A 90 5.44 -4.97 -5.20
N CYS A 91 4.36 -4.20 -5.26
CA CYS A 91 3.94 -3.26 -4.22
C CYS A 91 2.73 -3.85 -3.48
N ILE A 92 2.85 -4.07 -2.16
CA ILE A 92 1.72 -4.40 -1.30
C ILE A 92 1.18 -3.08 -0.74
N VAL A 93 0.03 -2.65 -1.25
CA VAL A 93 -0.60 -1.37 -0.88
C VAL A 93 -1.52 -1.54 0.32
N CYS A 94 -2.29 -2.62 0.34
CA CYS A 94 -3.20 -2.97 1.42
C CYS A 94 -3.39 -4.49 1.43
N SER A 95 -3.30 -5.11 2.59
CA SER A 95 -3.54 -6.55 2.78
C SER A 95 -3.58 -6.90 4.27
N HIS A 96 -4.00 -8.13 4.60
CA HIS A 96 -3.73 -8.74 5.90
C HIS A 96 -2.26 -9.15 5.94
N PHE A 97 -1.43 -8.34 6.57
CA PHE A 97 0.02 -8.54 6.56
C PHE A 97 0.50 -9.75 7.40
N ASP A 98 -0.37 -10.32 8.21
CA ASP A 98 -0.20 -11.58 8.96
C ASP A 98 -0.69 -12.83 8.19
N ASP A 99 -1.35 -12.65 7.05
CA ASP A 99 -1.78 -13.76 6.19
C ASP A 99 -0.58 -14.59 5.70
N GLY A 100 -0.71 -15.91 5.78
CA GLY A 100 0.35 -16.85 5.41
C GLY A 100 0.83 -16.72 3.96
N GLU A 101 -0.05 -16.38 3.01
CA GLU A 101 0.31 -16.18 1.61
C GLU A 101 1.02 -14.83 1.38
N VAL A 102 0.65 -13.80 2.14
CA VAL A 102 1.37 -12.53 2.16
C VAL A 102 2.77 -12.74 2.73
N LEU A 103 2.91 -13.47 3.85
CA LEU A 103 4.20 -13.81 4.43
C LEU A 103 5.06 -14.67 3.50
N GLN A 104 4.45 -15.58 2.72
CA GLN A 104 5.14 -16.33 1.67
C GLN A 104 5.68 -15.41 0.57
N LEU A 105 4.88 -14.46 0.11
CA LEU A 105 5.30 -13.46 -0.88
C LEU A 105 6.44 -12.59 -0.34
N VAL A 106 6.31 -12.10 0.89
CA VAL A 106 7.32 -11.29 1.58
C VAL A 106 8.64 -12.06 1.77
N SER A 107 8.59 -13.36 2.03
CA SER A 107 9.78 -14.21 2.21
C SER A 107 10.44 -14.63 0.89
N SER A 108 9.83 -14.37 -0.26
CA SER A 108 10.35 -14.74 -1.57
C SER A 108 11.55 -13.88 -1.98
N SER A 109 12.22 -14.23 -3.08
CA SER A 109 13.30 -13.42 -3.66
C SER A 109 12.81 -12.26 -4.55
N LEU A 110 11.50 -12.13 -4.73
CA LEU A 110 10.92 -11.08 -5.56
C LEU A 110 11.17 -9.69 -4.92
N PRO A 111 11.61 -8.68 -5.68
CA PRO A 111 11.66 -7.31 -5.21
C PRO A 111 10.28 -6.86 -4.72
N LEU A 112 10.23 -6.32 -3.50
CA LEU A 112 8.96 -6.01 -2.85
C LEU A 112 9.07 -4.74 -2.02
N VAL A 113 8.02 -3.93 -2.06
CA VAL A 113 7.81 -2.76 -1.20
C VAL A 113 6.41 -2.83 -0.58
N THR A 114 6.30 -2.38 0.65
CA THR A 114 5.01 -2.27 1.37
C THR A 114 4.65 -0.81 1.62
N ILE A 115 3.36 -0.54 1.76
CA ILE A 115 2.84 0.76 2.19
C ILE A 115 2.34 0.62 3.63
N ASP A 116 2.81 1.52 4.49
CA ASP A 116 2.41 1.65 5.91
C ASP A 116 2.55 0.37 6.79
N HIS A 117 3.26 -0.66 6.29
CA HIS A 117 3.57 -1.85 7.09
C HIS A 117 5.03 -2.27 6.93
N VAL A 118 5.74 -2.46 8.05
CA VAL A 118 7.19 -2.73 8.08
C VAL A 118 7.48 -4.22 8.22
N PHE A 119 8.26 -4.75 7.29
CA PHE A 119 8.98 -6.02 7.45
C PHE A 119 10.48 -5.75 7.54
N ASN A 120 11.18 -6.40 8.48
CA ASN A 120 12.58 -6.12 8.80
C ASN A 120 13.56 -6.18 7.61
N ASN A 121 13.22 -6.91 6.56
CA ASN A 121 14.09 -7.16 5.41
C ASN A 121 13.49 -6.65 4.08
N ARG A 122 12.50 -5.78 4.13
CA ARG A 122 11.82 -5.23 2.95
C ARG A 122 11.76 -3.71 3.00
N ALA A 123 11.74 -3.10 1.82
CA ALA A 123 11.49 -1.68 1.72
C ALA A 123 10.04 -1.39 2.13
N CYS A 124 9.86 -0.29 2.87
CA CYS A 124 8.54 0.21 3.26
C CYS A 124 8.47 1.71 3.02
N ILE A 125 7.33 2.16 2.53
CA ILE A 125 6.97 3.58 2.46
C ILE A 125 5.92 3.81 3.53
N GLN A 126 6.21 4.70 4.48
CA GLN A 126 5.33 4.98 5.62
C GLN A 126 4.92 6.44 5.66
N SER A 127 3.69 6.67 6.08
CA SER A 127 3.23 7.98 6.51
C SER A 127 3.87 8.35 7.86
N GLU A 128 4.20 9.63 8.06
CA GLU A 128 4.73 10.13 9.32
C GLU A 128 3.64 10.22 10.40
N ASN A 129 3.00 9.09 10.69
CA ASN A 129 1.84 8.97 11.55
C ASN A 129 2.08 9.55 12.95
N ARG A 130 3.26 9.28 13.54
CA ARG A 130 3.64 9.81 14.86
C ARG A 130 3.70 11.33 14.84
N GLN A 131 4.52 11.90 13.97
CA GLN A 131 4.74 13.34 13.91
C GLN A 131 3.46 14.09 13.55
N GLY A 132 2.66 13.53 12.64
CA GLY A 132 1.37 14.10 12.25
C GLY A 132 0.41 14.24 13.42
N VAL A 133 0.23 13.16 14.23
CA VAL A 133 -0.66 13.18 15.38
C VAL A 133 -0.09 14.06 16.51
N GLU A 134 1.23 14.00 16.77
CA GLU A 134 1.86 14.91 17.75
C GLU A 134 1.63 16.37 17.37
N ALA A 135 1.86 16.75 16.12
CA ALA A 135 1.68 18.11 15.66
C ALA A 135 0.21 18.57 15.76
N LEU A 136 -0.73 17.71 15.33
CA LEU A 136 -2.15 18.00 15.44
C LEU A 136 -2.59 18.18 16.90
N THR A 137 -2.19 17.24 17.77
CA THR A 137 -2.55 17.30 19.20
C THR A 137 -1.97 18.56 19.87
N ARG A 138 -0.70 18.89 19.62
CA ARG A 138 -0.08 20.12 20.12
C ARG A 138 -0.79 21.38 19.60
N HIS A 139 -1.23 21.36 18.34
CA HIS A 139 -1.99 22.47 17.77
C HIS A 139 -3.31 22.67 18.54
N VAL A 140 -4.09 21.61 18.74
CA VAL A 140 -5.37 21.67 19.47
C VAL A 140 -5.15 22.14 20.92
N LEU A 141 -4.09 21.64 21.57
CA LEU A 141 -3.70 22.11 22.93
C LEU A 141 -3.32 23.60 22.95
N SER A 142 -2.62 24.09 21.93
CA SER A 142 -2.23 25.51 21.82
C SER A 142 -3.43 26.44 21.67
N MET A 143 -4.55 25.94 21.17
CA MET A 143 -5.82 26.65 21.08
C MET A 143 -6.58 26.70 22.44
N GLY A 144 -6.01 26.10 23.49
CA GLY A 144 -6.57 26.09 24.83
C GLY A 144 -7.48 24.90 25.15
N HIS A 145 -7.67 23.97 24.22
CA HIS A 145 -8.49 22.78 24.46
C HIS A 145 -7.74 21.79 25.35
N LYS A 146 -8.37 21.34 26.43
CA LYS A 146 -7.80 20.36 27.36
C LYS A 146 -8.59 19.04 27.42
N LYS A 147 -9.83 19.05 26.93
CA LYS A 147 -10.69 17.87 26.81
C LYS A 147 -10.79 17.51 25.36
N ILE A 148 -10.03 16.50 24.94
CA ILE A 148 -9.89 16.11 23.54
C ILE A 148 -10.24 14.63 23.46
N ALA A 149 -11.26 14.28 22.67
CA ALA A 149 -11.57 12.91 22.32
C ALA A 149 -10.75 12.50 21.08
N PHE A 150 -10.40 11.24 21.01
CA PHE A 150 -9.67 10.66 19.89
C PHE A 150 -10.46 9.48 19.31
N VAL A 151 -10.87 9.64 18.05
CA VAL A 151 -11.52 8.57 17.29
C VAL A 151 -10.45 7.88 16.47
N TYR A 152 -10.31 6.57 16.61
CA TYR A 152 -9.28 5.78 15.93
C TYR A 152 -9.90 4.55 15.24
N GLY A 153 -9.19 4.02 14.26
CA GLY A 153 -9.62 2.86 13.50
C GLY A 153 -9.42 1.54 14.25
N ALA A 154 -9.82 0.45 13.59
CA ALA A 154 -9.63 -0.90 14.10
C ALA A 154 -8.15 -1.25 14.37
N GLU A 155 -7.91 -2.37 15.03
CA GLU A 155 -6.58 -2.87 15.39
C GLU A 155 -5.68 -3.04 14.16
N ASP A 156 -4.84 -2.03 13.90
CA ASP A 156 -3.77 -2.05 12.92
C ASP A 156 -2.58 -1.22 13.41
N THR A 157 -1.41 -1.46 12.85
CA THR A 157 -0.16 -0.78 13.24
C THR A 157 -0.25 0.74 13.11
N VAL A 158 -1.00 1.27 12.15
CA VAL A 158 -1.16 2.71 11.92
C VAL A 158 -2.02 3.32 13.02
N SER A 159 -3.13 2.69 13.36
CA SER A 159 -4.02 3.09 14.46
C SER A 159 -3.29 3.10 15.79
N ASP A 160 -2.50 2.06 16.09
CA ASP A 160 -1.71 1.95 17.31
C ASP A 160 -0.68 3.06 17.45
N ILE A 161 0.05 3.36 16.38
CA ILE A 161 1.04 4.46 16.36
C ILE A 161 0.34 5.80 16.60
N ARG A 162 -0.80 6.04 15.98
CA ARG A 162 -1.57 7.28 16.12
C ARG A 162 -2.10 7.44 17.53
N LEU A 163 -2.76 6.41 18.08
CA LEU A 163 -3.31 6.42 19.44
C LEU A 163 -2.21 6.63 20.48
N THR A 164 -1.13 5.86 20.38
CA THR A 164 0.01 6.00 21.31
C THR A 164 0.64 7.39 21.24
N SER A 165 0.74 7.98 20.05
CA SER A 165 1.28 9.33 19.87
C SER A 165 0.38 10.41 20.47
N PHE A 166 -0.94 10.25 20.32
CA PHE A 166 -1.92 11.13 20.97
C PHE A 166 -1.81 11.08 22.49
N LEU A 167 -1.89 9.88 23.08
CA LEU A 167 -1.83 9.67 24.52
C LEU A 167 -0.52 10.21 25.12
N ARG A 168 0.60 9.96 24.45
CA ARG A 168 1.89 10.49 24.89
C ARG A 168 1.92 12.00 24.86
N THR A 169 1.43 12.64 23.79
CA THR A 169 1.42 14.10 23.69
C THR A 169 0.52 14.76 24.74
N MET A 170 -0.62 14.16 25.04
CA MET A 170 -1.49 14.60 26.13
C MET A 170 -0.81 14.46 27.48
N SER A 171 -0.15 13.35 27.76
CA SER A 171 0.61 13.10 28.99
C SER A 171 1.78 14.08 29.15
N GLU A 172 2.52 14.37 28.09
CA GLU A 172 3.60 15.39 28.09
C GLU A 172 3.06 16.80 28.45
N ALA A 173 1.81 17.08 28.12
CA ALA A 173 1.12 18.33 28.49
C ALA A 173 0.52 18.31 29.93
N GLY A 174 0.74 17.23 30.68
CA GLY A 174 0.20 17.06 32.04
C GLY A 174 -1.31 16.76 32.06
N LEU A 175 -1.86 16.26 30.97
CA LEU A 175 -3.28 15.94 30.82
C LEU A 175 -3.48 14.42 30.76
N ASN A 176 -4.45 13.94 31.53
CA ASN A 176 -4.90 12.56 31.47
C ASN A 176 -6.10 12.47 30.52
N VAL A 177 -6.14 11.44 29.71
CA VAL A 177 -7.25 11.15 28.78
C VAL A 177 -8.11 10.04 29.38
N PRO A 178 -9.37 10.31 29.74
CA PRO A 178 -10.29 9.27 30.19
C PRO A 178 -10.60 8.27 29.08
N ASP A 179 -10.83 7.00 29.45
CA ASP A 179 -11.12 5.94 28.47
C ASP A 179 -12.33 6.27 27.59
N GLU A 180 -13.34 6.95 28.15
CA GLU A 180 -14.53 7.41 27.43
C GLU A 180 -14.25 8.42 26.31
N TYR A 181 -13.03 8.98 26.26
CA TYR A 181 -12.59 9.89 25.19
C TYR A 181 -11.81 9.15 24.09
N LEU A 182 -11.59 7.85 24.26
CA LEU A 182 -10.96 6.99 23.29
C LEU A 182 -12.02 6.15 22.60
N ILE A 183 -12.35 6.50 21.37
CA ILE A 183 -13.47 5.92 20.63
C ILE A 183 -12.92 5.12 19.46
N GLU A 184 -13.04 3.80 19.54
CA GLU A 184 -12.77 2.95 18.42
C GLU A 184 -13.94 2.99 17.43
N SER A 185 -13.64 3.21 16.16
CA SER A 185 -14.64 3.22 15.09
C SER A 185 -14.06 2.57 13.84
N PRO A 186 -14.78 1.69 13.17
CA PRO A 186 -14.36 1.18 11.88
C PRO A 186 -14.13 2.33 10.89
N TYR A 187 -13.03 2.25 10.13
CA TYR A 187 -12.79 3.24 9.07
C TYR A 187 -13.97 3.27 8.09
N HIS A 188 -14.45 4.48 7.76
CA HIS A 188 -15.52 4.72 6.80
C HIS A 188 -16.89 4.14 7.17
N ASP A 189 -17.17 3.93 8.46
CA ASP A 189 -18.53 3.64 8.90
C ASP A 189 -19.27 4.96 9.21
N PRO A 190 -20.24 5.40 8.36
CA PRO A 190 -20.98 6.63 8.59
C PRO A 190 -22.00 6.53 9.72
N ALA A 191 -22.19 5.32 10.29
CA ALA A 191 -23.09 5.06 11.40
C ALA A 191 -22.39 4.96 12.77
N ALA A 192 -21.06 5.12 12.79
CA ALA A 192 -20.24 5.06 14.00
C ALA A 192 -20.18 6.41 14.72
#